data_e55bda201162a250021ee1aa974e426d
#
_entry.id   e55bda201162a250021ee1aa974e426d
#
_cell.length_a   1.000
_cell.length_b   1.000
_cell.length_c   1.000
_cell.angle_alpha   90.00
_cell.angle_beta   90.00
_cell.angle_gamma   90.00
#
_symmetry.space_group_name_H-M   'P 1'
#
loop_
_entity.id
_entity.type
_entity.pdbx_description
1 polymer ?
#
loop_
_entity_poly.entity_id
_entity_poly.type
_entity_poly.pdbx_seq_one_letter_code
_entity_poly.pdbx_strand_id
1 'polypeptide(L)'
;LNSVLFGHVMLERAEKADIDGYAGLISLFDQAEIKAECPFDMLEWIWLHMAINAGVIANAAAIGDIRDSTAAAGKLMDNPSALNRTIRTIRECTKVAAARGADLRNYADELSFYKFPAGLGGMLMKHMFRTNQLTRRIMELHANRDDLLYVCRSVYHSGRELGVSMPLFEKDYADLEKKLVQTKDL
;
A
#
# COMPACT_ATOMS: atom_id res chain seq x y z
N LEU A 1 13.24 10.89 17.64
CA LEU A 1 12.91 10.72 16.21
C LEU A 1 13.10 9.25 15.86
N ASN A 2 12.03 8.56 15.50
CA ASN A 2 12.13 7.20 14.97
C ASN A 2 12.23 7.33 13.44
N SER A 3 13.33 6.87 12.87
CA SER A 3 13.55 6.85 11.43
C SER A 3 13.96 5.46 10.98
N VAL A 4 13.58 5.10 9.77
CA VAL A 4 14.02 3.88 9.08
C VAL A 4 14.64 4.31 7.77
N LEU A 5 15.88 3.89 7.52
CA LEU A 5 16.54 4.07 6.25
C LEU A 5 16.18 2.91 5.32
N PHE A 6 15.61 3.23 4.18
CA PHE A 6 15.41 2.26 3.10
C PHE A 6 16.68 2.17 2.27
N GLY A 7 17.10 0.96 1.96
CA GLY A 7 18.26 0.71 1.11
C GLY A 7 17.97 0.89 -0.39
N HIS A 8 16.77 1.33 -0.78
CA HIS A 8 16.40 1.54 -2.17
C HIS A 8 15.38 2.67 -2.34
N VAL A 9 15.34 3.23 -3.55
CA VAL A 9 14.37 4.23 -4.01
C VAL A 9 13.85 3.81 -5.38
N MET A 10 12.55 4.05 -5.61
CA MET A 10 11.94 3.81 -6.93
C MET A 10 11.98 5.10 -7.73
N LEU A 11 12.50 5.03 -8.94
CA LEU A 11 12.62 6.15 -9.86
C LEU A 11 12.01 5.78 -11.23
N GLU A 12 11.56 6.78 -11.97
CA GLU A 12 11.22 6.57 -13.38
C GLU A 12 12.46 6.20 -14.18
N ARG A 13 12.29 5.48 -15.26
CA ARG A 13 13.40 5.13 -16.19
C ARG A 13 13.97 6.35 -16.87
N ALA A 14 15.28 6.37 -17.10
CA ALA A 14 15.99 7.50 -17.70
C ALA A 14 15.39 7.96 -19.03
N GLU A 15 14.93 7.01 -19.86
CA GLU A 15 14.32 7.30 -21.17
C GLU A 15 12.92 7.95 -21.10
N LYS A 16 12.27 7.88 -19.92
CA LYS A 16 10.97 8.49 -19.66
C LYS A 16 11.05 9.70 -18.73
N ALA A 17 12.11 9.78 -17.93
CA ALA A 17 12.34 10.87 -17.00
C ALA A 17 12.84 12.09 -17.78
N ASP A 18 11.97 13.07 -18.01
CA ASP A 18 12.34 14.36 -18.62
C ASP A 18 12.96 15.28 -17.56
N ILE A 19 14.14 14.88 -17.05
CA ILE A 19 14.85 15.59 -15.99
C ILE A 19 16.31 15.78 -16.41
N ASP A 20 16.72 17.04 -16.51
CA ASP A 20 18.12 17.39 -16.66
C ASP A 20 18.94 16.88 -15.47
N GLY A 21 20.06 16.21 -15.74
CA GLY A 21 20.95 15.71 -14.70
C GLY A 21 20.53 14.38 -14.05
N TYR A 22 19.65 13.59 -14.69
CA TYR A 22 19.22 12.28 -14.19
C TYR A 22 20.39 11.36 -13.78
N ALA A 23 21.46 11.32 -14.59
CA ALA A 23 22.66 10.55 -14.27
C ALA A 23 23.34 11.03 -12.96
N GLY A 24 23.33 12.34 -12.70
CA GLY A 24 23.82 12.92 -11.44
C GLY A 24 22.96 12.50 -10.24
N LEU A 25 21.64 12.42 -10.41
CA LEU A 25 20.73 11.92 -9.39
C LEU A 25 21.02 10.46 -9.02
N ILE A 26 21.19 9.60 -10.02
CA ILE A 26 21.58 8.19 -9.80
C ILE A 26 22.92 8.10 -9.06
N SER A 27 23.93 8.87 -9.51
CA SER A 27 25.23 8.90 -8.83
C SER A 27 25.13 9.36 -7.36
N LEU A 28 24.22 10.29 -7.05
CA LEU A 28 23.99 10.73 -5.68
C LEU A 28 23.42 9.59 -4.81
N PHE A 29 22.47 8.82 -5.32
CA PHE A 29 21.92 7.67 -4.59
C PHE A 29 22.97 6.57 -4.42
N ASP A 30 23.79 6.28 -5.44
CA ASP A 30 24.87 5.31 -5.35
C ASP A 30 25.90 5.71 -4.28
N GLN A 31 26.29 7.00 -4.21
CA GLN A 31 27.19 7.52 -3.17
C GLN A 31 26.58 7.44 -1.76
N ALA A 32 25.26 7.52 -1.65
CA ALA A 32 24.55 7.34 -0.40
C ALA A 32 24.26 5.87 -0.04
N GLU A 33 24.77 4.92 -0.85
CA GLU A 33 24.50 3.48 -0.72
C GLU A 33 23.01 3.14 -0.80
N ILE A 34 22.23 3.95 -1.54
CA ILE A 34 20.80 3.74 -1.78
C ILE A 34 20.63 3.23 -3.22
N LYS A 35 20.13 2.02 -3.37
CA LYS A 35 19.89 1.41 -4.68
C LYS A 35 18.73 2.12 -5.39
N ALA A 36 18.98 2.68 -6.55
CA ALA A 36 17.92 3.17 -7.44
C ALA A 36 17.34 1.99 -8.23
N GLU A 37 16.02 1.80 -8.14
CA GLU A 37 15.28 0.78 -8.88
C GLU A 37 14.27 1.47 -9.79
N CYS A 38 14.11 0.95 -11.02
CA CYS A 38 13.18 1.50 -12.01
C CYS A 38 12.11 0.47 -12.33
N PRO A 39 10.84 0.70 -12.00
CA PRO A 39 9.75 -0.17 -12.37
C PRO A 39 9.53 -0.14 -13.88
N PHE A 40 8.67 -1.00 -14.39
CA PHE A 40 8.30 -1.02 -15.81
C PHE A 40 7.70 0.33 -16.24
N ASP A 41 6.81 0.88 -15.44
CA ASP A 41 6.23 2.21 -15.57
C ASP A 41 5.96 2.77 -14.18
N MET A 42 6.43 3.99 -13.89
CA MET A 42 6.34 4.57 -12.55
C MET A 42 4.91 4.92 -12.14
N LEU A 43 4.08 5.37 -13.08
CA LEU A 43 2.69 5.70 -12.78
C LEU A 43 1.86 4.44 -12.52
N GLU A 44 2.07 3.37 -13.30
CA GLU A 44 1.44 2.07 -13.04
C GLU A 44 1.86 1.53 -11.66
N TRP A 45 3.16 1.62 -11.36
CA TRP A 45 3.72 1.18 -10.07
C TRP A 45 3.12 1.95 -8.88
N ILE A 46 3.01 3.28 -9.00
CA ILE A 46 2.37 4.12 -7.98
C ILE A 46 0.92 3.70 -7.76
N TRP A 47 0.14 3.54 -8.83
CA TRP A 47 -1.27 3.12 -8.71
C TRP A 47 -1.41 1.72 -8.12
N LEU A 48 -0.52 0.80 -8.47
CA LEU A 48 -0.50 -0.53 -7.88
C LEU A 48 -0.23 -0.47 -6.37
N HIS A 49 0.76 0.31 -5.95
CA HIS A 49 1.10 0.46 -4.53
C HIS A 49 0.01 1.21 -3.75
N MET A 50 -0.61 2.23 -4.34
CA MET A 50 -1.78 2.87 -3.74
C MET A 50 -2.92 1.87 -3.54
N ALA A 51 -3.19 1.01 -4.52
CA ALA A 51 -4.23 -0.02 -4.43
C ALA A 51 -3.93 -1.05 -3.32
N ILE A 52 -2.69 -1.52 -3.21
CA ILE A 52 -2.25 -2.43 -2.14
C ILE A 52 -2.42 -1.75 -0.79
N ASN A 53 -1.89 -0.53 -0.64
CA ASN A 53 -1.94 0.21 0.61
C ASN A 53 -3.38 0.54 1.02
N ALA A 54 -4.27 0.92 0.09
CA ALA A 54 -5.67 1.16 0.39
C ALA A 54 -6.36 -0.06 1.02
N GLY A 55 -6.10 -1.26 0.48
CA GLY A 55 -6.62 -2.50 1.05
C GLY A 55 -6.09 -2.77 2.47
N VAL A 56 -4.83 -2.49 2.73
CA VAL A 56 -4.21 -2.63 4.06
C VAL A 56 -4.77 -1.62 5.04
N ILE A 57 -4.79 -0.33 4.67
CA ILE A 57 -5.23 0.77 5.53
C ILE A 57 -6.70 0.59 5.94
N ALA A 58 -7.58 0.31 4.98
CA ALA A 58 -8.99 0.12 5.25
C ALA A 58 -9.24 -1.04 6.23
N ASN A 59 -8.52 -2.17 6.08
CA ASN A 59 -8.63 -3.29 7.01
C ASN A 59 -8.02 -3.00 8.38
N ALA A 60 -6.89 -2.28 8.46
CA ALA A 60 -6.31 -1.86 9.74
C ALA A 60 -7.29 -0.96 10.52
N ALA A 61 -7.93 -0.02 9.82
CA ALA A 61 -8.95 0.86 10.40
C ALA A 61 -10.22 0.11 10.82
N ALA A 62 -10.60 -0.96 10.10
CA ALA A 62 -11.77 -1.77 10.46
C ALA A 62 -11.61 -2.50 11.79
N ILE A 63 -10.38 -2.96 12.12
CA ILE A 63 -10.11 -3.75 13.34
C ILE A 63 -9.43 -2.95 14.46
N GLY A 64 -8.91 -1.76 14.16
CA GLY A 64 -8.20 -0.90 15.10
C GLY A 64 -8.81 0.50 15.22
N ASP A 65 -8.20 1.29 16.08
CA ASP A 65 -8.50 2.71 16.19
C ASP A 65 -7.56 3.48 15.26
N ILE A 66 -8.12 4.13 14.23
CA ILE A 66 -7.34 4.88 13.25
C ILE A 66 -6.63 6.11 13.87
N ARG A 67 -7.03 6.52 15.07
CA ARG A 67 -6.35 7.59 15.82
C ARG A 67 -4.98 7.14 16.30
N ASP A 68 -4.80 5.84 16.51
CA ASP A 68 -3.52 5.18 16.74
C ASP A 68 -3.27 4.18 15.59
N SER A 69 -2.83 4.73 14.45
CA SER A 69 -2.56 3.95 13.24
C SER A 69 -1.46 2.91 13.46
N THR A 70 -0.48 3.20 14.30
CA THR A 70 0.59 2.27 14.69
C THR A 70 0.02 1.04 15.41
N ALA A 71 -0.83 1.24 16.42
CA ALA A 71 -1.49 0.13 17.11
C ALA A 71 -2.47 -0.61 16.20
N ALA A 72 -3.18 0.09 15.32
CA ALA A 72 -4.07 -0.54 14.34
C ALA A 72 -3.30 -1.44 13.35
N ALA A 73 -2.17 -0.96 12.84
CA ALA A 73 -1.26 -1.75 11.99
C ALA A 73 -0.72 -2.98 12.73
N GLY A 74 -0.29 -2.83 13.98
CA GLY A 74 0.14 -3.95 14.81
C GLY A 74 -0.93 -5.02 14.98
N LYS A 75 -2.17 -4.61 15.32
CA LYS A 75 -3.32 -5.53 15.42
C LYS A 75 -3.59 -6.27 14.11
N LEU A 76 -3.47 -5.58 12.96
CA LEU A 76 -3.63 -6.20 11.66
C LEU A 76 -2.57 -7.27 11.42
N MET A 77 -1.29 -6.92 11.59
CA MET A 77 -0.16 -7.80 11.33
C MET A 77 -0.16 -9.07 12.18
N ASP A 78 -0.75 -9.02 13.37
CA ASP A 78 -0.83 -10.15 14.29
C ASP A 78 -2.09 -11.00 14.13
N ASN A 79 -3.06 -10.57 13.28
CA ASN A 79 -4.34 -11.24 13.09
C ASN A 79 -4.47 -11.93 11.72
N PRO A 80 -4.30 -13.28 11.64
CA PRO A 80 -4.37 -13.99 10.35
C PRO A 80 -5.72 -13.86 9.64
N SER A 81 -6.82 -13.79 10.40
CA SER A 81 -8.16 -13.64 9.81
C SER A 81 -8.34 -12.27 9.16
N ALA A 82 -7.83 -11.21 9.82
CA ALA A 82 -7.81 -9.87 9.23
C ALA A 82 -6.88 -9.82 8.01
N LEU A 83 -5.70 -10.42 8.07
CA LEU A 83 -4.80 -10.53 6.92
C LEU A 83 -5.41 -11.28 5.74
N ASN A 84 -6.18 -12.36 5.99
CA ASN A 84 -6.94 -13.05 4.95
C ASN A 84 -7.96 -12.12 4.27
N ARG A 85 -8.65 -11.30 5.05
CA ARG A 85 -9.57 -10.29 4.53
C ARG A 85 -8.80 -9.24 3.74
N THR A 86 -7.68 -8.74 4.26
CA THR A 86 -6.81 -7.77 3.60
C THR A 86 -6.38 -8.24 2.21
N ILE A 87 -5.96 -9.49 2.06
CA ILE A 87 -5.60 -10.06 0.75
C ILE A 87 -6.78 -9.98 -0.24
N ARG A 88 -7.99 -10.27 0.20
CA ARG A 88 -9.18 -10.16 -0.65
C ARG A 88 -9.47 -8.73 -1.03
N THR A 89 -9.37 -7.80 -0.08
CA THR A 89 -9.57 -6.37 -0.32
C THR A 89 -8.50 -5.81 -1.27
N ILE A 90 -7.23 -6.19 -1.11
CA ILE A 90 -6.15 -5.83 -2.04
C ILE A 90 -6.48 -6.29 -3.47
N ARG A 91 -6.99 -7.52 -3.64
CA ARG A 91 -7.40 -8.01 -4.96
C ARG A 91 -8.53 -7.20 -5.59
N GLU A 92 -9.43 -6.63 -4.79
CA GLU A 92 -10.45 -5.71 -5.30
C GLU A 92 -9.80 -4.39 -5.73
N CYS A 93 -8.95 -3.81 -4.88
CA CYS A 93 -8.27 -2.54 -5.15
C CYS A 93 -7.33 -2.63 -6.36
N THR A 94 -6.60 -3.73 -6.54
CA THR A 94 -5.70 -3.90 -7.69
C THR A 94 -6.43 -3.93 -9.03
N LYS A 95 -7.72 -4.29 -9.06
CA LYS A 95 -8.55 -4.13 -10.28
C LYS A 95 -8.72 -2.67 -10.67
N VAL A 96 -8.68 -1.75 -9.70
CA VAL A 96 -8.72 -0.30 -9.98
C VAL A 96 -7.45 0.14 -10.69
N ALA A 97 -6.28 -0.32 -10.25
CA ALA A 97 -5.01 -0.06 -10.94
C ALA A 97 -5.06 -0.59 -12.39
N ALA A 98 -5.57 -1.82 -12.58
CA ALA A 98 -5.75 -2.39 -13.92
C ALA A 98 -6.74 -1.58 -14.78
N ALA A 99 -7.87 -1.14 -14.22
CA ALA A 99 -8.85 -0.34 -14.92
C ALA A 99 -8.32 1.06 -15.29
N ARG A 100 -7.30 1.55 -14.58
CA ARG A 100 -6.55 2.76 -14.92
C ARG A 100 -5.49 2.56 -15.99
N GLY A 101 -5.33 1.36 -16.49
CA GLY A 101 -4.42 1.02 -17.58
C GLY A 101 -3.13 0.31 -17.14
N ALA A 102 -2.94 0.05 -15.84
CA ALA A 102 -1.76 -0.69 -15.39
C ALA A 102 -1.79 -2.14 -15.87
N ASP A 103 -0.74 -2.58 -16.57
CA ASP A 103 -0.58 -3.98 -16.93
C ASP A 103 0.00 -4.77 -15.75
N LEU A 104 -0.88 -5.40 -14.99
CA LEU A 104 -0.51 -6.16 -13.79
C LEU A 104 0.45 -7.33 -14.05
N ARG A 105 0.66 -7.73 -15.31
CA ARG A 105 1.64 -8.77 -15.67
C ARG A 105 3.07 -8.29 -15.47
N ASN A 106 3.31 -6.99 -15.65
CA ASN A 106 4.61 -6.37 -15.44
C ASN A 106 5.03 -6.32 -13.96
N TYR A 107 4.07 -6.57 -13.05
CA TYR A 107 4.22 -6.52 -11.58
C TYR A 107 3.87 -7.86 -10.94
N ALA A 108 4.17 -8.96 -11.65
CA ALA A 108 3.80 -10.30 -11.20
C ALA A 108 4.47 -10.68 -9.88
N ASP A 109 5.69 -10.19 -9.63
CA ASP A 109 6.47 -10.45 -8.43
C ASP A 109 5.83 -9.76 -7.21
N GLU A 110 5.49 -8.47 -7.33
CA GLU A 110 4.81 -7.69 -6.29
C GLU A 110 3.44 -8.28 -5.94
N LEU A 111 2.76 -8.82 -6.94
CA LEU A 111 1.43 -9.41 -6.79
C LEU A 111 1.45 -10.89 -6.41
N SER A 112 2.60 -11.56 -6.48
CA SER A 112 2.71 -13.01 -6.28
C SER A 112 2.12 -13.44 -4.93
N PHE A 113 2.39 -12.68 -3.90
CA PHE A 113 1.92 -12.94 -2.54
C PHE A 113 0.39 -12.90 -2.43
N TYR A 114 -0.26 -12.01 -3.14
CA TYR A 114 -1.72 -11.84 -3.12
C TYR A 114 -2.46 -12.84 -4.01
N LYS A 115 -1.76 -13.67 -4.79
CA LYS A 115 -2.35 -14.75 -5.61
C LYS A 115 -2.65 -16.02 -4.81
N PHE A 116 -2.00 -16.24 -3.67
CA PHE A 116 -2.26 -17.40 -2.81
C PHE A 116 -3.71 -17.43 -2.31
N PRO A 117 -4.30 -18.64 -2.08
CA PRO A 117 -5.56 -18.73 -1.36
C PRO A 117 -5.51 -17.90 -0.08
N ALA A 118 -6.53 -17.08 0.15
CA ALA A 118 -6.48 -16.07 1.22
C ALA A 118 -6.15 -16.66 2.60
N GLY A 119 -6.67 -17.86 2.92
CA GLY A 119 -6.38 -18.56 4.16
C GLY A 119 -4.89 -18.86 4.38
N LEU A 120 -4.21 -19.33 3.34
CA LEU A 120 -2.76 -19.56 3.37
C LEU A 120 -1.99 -18.24 3.35
N GLY A 121 -2.42 -17.30 2.51
CA GLY A 121 -1.79 -15.99 2.38
C GLY A 121 -1.73 -15.23 3.69
N GLY A 122 -2.80 -15.21 4.47
CA GLY A 122 -2.81 -14.52 5.77
C GLY A 122 -1.85 -15.14 6.80
N MET A 123 -1.68 -16.46 6.79
CA MET A 123 -0.68 -17.10 7.65
C MET A 123 0.75 -16.76 7.21
N LEU A 124 1.01 -16.76 5.90
CA LEU A 124 2.31 -16.38 5.35
C LEU A 124 2.63 -14.91 5.64
N MET A 125 1.66 -14.00 5.49
CA MET A 125 1.83 -12.59 5.84
C MET A 125 2.14 -12.41 7.32
N LYS A 126 1.42 -13.08 8.20
CA LYS A 126 1.73 -13.05 9.63
C LYS A 126 3.15 -13.54 9.91
N HIS A 127 3.57 -14.64 9.27
CA HIS A 127 4.92 -15.15 9.41
C HIS A 127 5.96 -14.13 8.93
N MET A 128 5.73 -13.52 7.76
CA MET A 128 6.59 -12.47 7.21
C MET A 128 6.74 -11.29 8.19
N PHE A 129 5.64 -10.75 8.73
CA PHE A 129 5.71 -9.65 9.69
C PHE A 129 6.40 -10.02 11.02
N ARG A 130 6.39 -11.28 11.39
CA ARG A 130 7.13 -11.77 12.58
C ARG A 130 8.62 -11.89 12.33
N THR A 131 9.04 -12.26 11.14
CA THR A 131 10.44 -12.53 10.78
C THR A 131 11.13 -11.33 10.16
N ASN A 132 10.40 -10.47 9.46
CA ASN A 132 10.93 -9.25 8.85
C ASN A 132 10.54 -8.02 9.69
N GLN A 133 11.40 -7.67 10.64
CA GLN A 133 11.18 -6.52 11.53
C GLN A 133 11.20 -5.18 10.78
N LEU A 134 11.94 -5.08 9.68
CA LEU A 134 11.96 -3.87 8.86
C LEU A 134 10.58 -3.61 8.24
N THR A 135 10.01 -4.60 7.56
CA THR A 135 8.66 -4.50 6.97
C THR A 135 7.61 -4.16 8.03
N ARG A 136 7.69 -4.78 9.22
CA ARG A 136 6.79 -4.48 10.32
C ARG A 136 6.90 -3.02 10.75
N ARG A 137 8.11 -2.50 10.97
CA ARG A 137 8.35 -1.11 11.36
C ARG A 137 7.88 -0.12 10.29
N ILE A 138 8.06 -0.42 9.02
CA ILE A 138 7.55 0.39 7.92
C ILE A 138 6.04 0.56 8.05
N MET A 139 5.31 -0.52 8.26
CA MET A 139 3.86 -0.48 8.44
C MET A 139 3.44 0.33 9.68
N GLU A 140 4.18 0.23 10.78
CA GLU A 140 3.92 0.96 12.02
C GLU A 140 4.24 2.47 11.91
N LEU A 141 5.14 2.87 11.02
CA LEU A 141 5.53 4.28 10.83
C LEU A 141 4.57 5.08 9.93
N HIS A 142 3.68 4.44 9.21
CA HIS A 142 2.64 5.12 8.43
C HIS A 142 1.56 5.71 9.35
N ALA A 143 1.88 6.86 9.95
CA ALA A 143 1.05 7.49 10.98
C ALA A 143 0.32 8.76 10.51
N ASN A 144 0.66 9.32 9.33
CA ASN A 144 -0.02 10.50 8.82
C ASN A 144 -1.42 10.12 8.29
N ARG A 145 -2.45 10.51 9.03
CA ARG A 145 -3.84 10.18 8.72
C ARG A 145 -4.32 10.75 7.38
N ASP A 146 -3.87 11.96 7.03
CA ASP A 146 -4.29 12.61 5.80
C ASP A 146 -3.74 11.86 4.58
N ASP A 147 -2.50 11.37 4.64
CA ASP A 147 -1.91 10.56 3.58
C ASP A 147 -2.63 9.20 3.45
N LEU A 148 -2.93 8.55 4.59
CA LEU A 148 -3.67 7.28 4.60
C LEU A 148 -5.06 7.44 3.99
N LEU A 149 -5.74 8.55 4.31
CA LEU A 149 -7.03 8.88 3.73
C LEU A 149 -6.94 9.20 2.25
N TYR A 150 -5.95 9.98 1.85
CA TYR A 150 -5.75 10.31 0.44
C TYR A 150 -5.62 9.06 -0.42
N VAL A 151 -4.83 8.09 0.03
CA VAL A 151 -4.67 6.81 -0.66
C VAL A 151 -6.00 6.07 -0.80
N CYS A 152 -6.74 5.91 0.30
CA CYS A 152 -8.03 5.22 0.27
C CYS A 152 -9.07 5.96 -0.60
N ARG A 153 -9.17 7.28 -0.49
CA ARG A 153 -10.08 8.11 -1.29
C ARG A 153 -9.78 8.03 -2.77
N SER A 154 -8.51 8.11 -3.14
CA SER A 154 -8.08 8.04 -4.54
C SER A 154 -8.48 6.72 -5.19
N VAL A 155 -8.26 5.61 -4.49
CA VAL A 155 -8.65 4.28 -4.97
C VAL A 155 -10.17 4.13 -5.02
N TYR A 156 -10.89 4.59 -3.99
CA TYR A 156 -12.35 4.54 -3.93
C TYR A 156 -13.00 5.30 -5.09
N HIS A 157 -12.64 6.58 -5.26
CA HIS A 157 -13.23 7.41 -6.31
C HIS A 157 -12.89 6.88 -7.71
N SER A 158 -11.62 6.53 -7.97
CA SER A 158 -11.25 5.93 -9.25
C SER A 158 -12.01 4.63 -9.53
N GLY A 159 -12.17 3.76 -8.53
CA GLY A 159 -12.92 2.54 -8.70
C GLY A 159 -14.39 2.78 -9.02
N ARG A 160 -15.02 3.77 -8.36
CA ARG A 160 -16.41 4.16 -8.63
C ARG A 160 -16.58 4.76 -10.04
N GLU A 161 -15.68 5.66 -10.43
CA GLU A 161 -15.68 6.28 -11.76
C GLU A 161 -15.50 5.26 -12.89
N LEU A 162 -14.65 4.26 -12.67
CA LEU A 162 -14.35 3.22 -13.66
C LEU A 162 -15.27 2.00 -13.56
N GLY A 163 -16.28 2.02 -12.68
CA GLY A 163 -17.24 0.94 -12.53
C GLY A 163 -16.64 -0.37 -11.98
N VAL A 164 -15.55 -0.29 -11.21
CA VAL A 164 -14.92 -1.46 -10.61
C VAL A 164 -15.68 -1.90 -9.37
N SER A 165 -16.04 -3.18 -9.30
CA SER A 165 -16.69 -3.76 -8.12
C SER A 165 -15.68 -4.02 -7.00
N MET A 166 -15.88 -3.38 -5.83
CA MET A 166 -14.99 -3.42 -4.67
C MET A 166 -15.76 -3.58 -3.35
N PRO A 167 -16.67 -4.55 -3.20
CA PRO A 167 -17.62 -4.57 -2.08
C PRO A 167 -16.96 -4.67 -0.70
N LEU A 168 -15.83 -5.37 -0.56
CA LEU A 168 -15.09 -5.45 0.70
C LEU A 168 -14.42 -4.11 1.02
N PHE A 169 -13.75 -3.54 0.03
CA PHE A 169 -13.08 -2.25 0.20
C PHE A 169 -14.06 -1.11 0.47
N GLU A 170 -15.19 -1.04 -0.26
CA GLU A 170 -16.22 -0.02 -0.06
C GLU A 170 -16.77 -0.05 1.35
N LYS A 171 -17.03 -1.26 1.90
CA LYS A 171 -17.49 -1.41 3.28
C LYS A 171 -16.47 -0.90 4.29
N ASP A 172 -15.21 -1.34 4.16
CA ASP A 172 -14.15 -0.98 5.11
C ASP A 172 -13.79 0.51 5.00
N TYR A 173 -13.86 1.08 3.80
CA TYR A 173 -13.66 2.51 3.56
C TYR A 173 -14.79 3.35 4.19
N ALA A 174 -16.04 2.94 4.06
CA ALA A 174 -17.17 3.63 4.71
C ALA A 174 -17.05 3.62 6.24
N ASP A 175 -16.55 2.53 6.82
CA ASP A 175 -16.29 2.45 8.27
C ASP A 175 -15.11 3.35 8.68
N LEU A 176 -14.07 3.46 7.84
CA LEU A 176 -12.96 4.39 8.03
C LEU A 176 -13.44 5.85 8.03
N GLU A 177 -14.23 6.25 7.02
CA GLU A 177 -14.75 7.62 6.93
C GLU A 177 -15.62 7.98 8.14
N LYS A 178 -16.52 7.10 8.57
CA LYS A 178 -17.33 7.32 9.77
C LYS A 178 -16.49 7.58 11.03
N LYS A 179 -15.46 6.77 11.25
CA LYS A 179 -14.55 6.93 12.40
C LYS A 179 -13.81 8.27 12.39
N LEU A 180 -13.53 8.81 11.20
CA LEU A 180 -12.82 10.08 11.05
C LEU A 180 -13.71 11.31 11.18
N VAL A 181 -14.96 11.23 10.70
CA VAL A 181 -15.96 12.31 10.89
C VAL A 181 -16.24 12.48 12.37
N GLN A 182 -16.44 11.39 13.12
CA GLN A 182 -16.65 11.43 14.57
C GLN A 182 -15.48 12.04 15.37
N THR A 183 -14.31 12.18 14.76
CA THR A 183 -13.11 12.72 15.43
C THR A 183 -12.92 14.23 15.17
N LYS A 184 -13.68 14.85 14.26
CA LYS A 184 -13.64 16.30 14.01
C LYS A 184 -14.53 17.10 14.98
N ASP A 185 -15.41 16.43 15.70
CA ASP A 185 -16.38 17.04 16.61
C ASP A 185 -15.93 16.95 18.09
N LEU A 186 -14.68 16.55 18.35
CA LEU A 186 -14.04 16.51 19.67
C LEU A 186 -12.79 17.40 19.70
#